data_fc2d2a4369eef0c83fba5f723a53049b
#
_entry.id   fc2d2a4369eef0c83fba5f723a53049b
#
_cell.length_a   1.000
_cell.length_b   1.000
_cell.length_c   1.000
_cell.angle_alpha   90.00
_cell.angle_beta   90.00
_cell.angle_gamma   90.00
#
_symmetry.space_group_name_H-M   'P 1'
#
loop_
_entity.id
_entity.type
_entity.pdbx_description
1 polymer ?
#
loop_
_entity_poly.entity_id
_entity_poly.type
_entity_poly.pdbx_seq_one_letter_code
_entity_poly.pdbx_strand_id
1 'polypeptide(L)'
;MRLARGRRHNGVSVARLAGALAALALFAAAGCSKSDAGPTPKPAVSTPGPGSTTVSKVTLDGPVYGMPADSGDGVFAATENNTVYALSPTDGSVKWSKHLAEPFRPHGCGNIVPLGITGAPVYDPASRLVYVVAEDATAHHVLYGLAAADGHVVSHVEVDPPFGDRDFLQQRPALTLWHGHVFAVFGGLAGDCGDYTGAVASVDTASGSVQWFEASTSGRGGMWAPGRPAAGPDRLYFSIGNGNADKAGDPFDGTDSVVALDENAKRVDLFAPASWASDNANDADLGSMNPLLAAGHVIIAGKSGQGYLLDPNHLTTATAFPACAAFGQAASAGDVVYLPCADGTRAFRISGTQPTALWHAAKANGQPVLDDGRLWVTDGDDGVLLALDPATGATTARVSVGALPHFATPTVVGDKVFLGTMEGVAVVSAGT
;
A
#
# COMPACT_ATOMS: atom_id res chain seq x y z
N MET A 1 12.15 -63.14 -10.29
CA MET A 1 13.49 -63.31 -10.93
C MET A 1 14.13 -61.95 -10.83
N ARG A 2 14.89 -61.63 -9.78
CA ARG A 2 16.37 -61.51 -9.68
C ARG A 2 16.97 -60.80 -10.91
N LEU A 3 17.63 -59.63 -10.86
CA LEU A 3 18.82 -59.09 -10.16
C LEU A 3 18.88 -57.56 -10.42
N ALA A 4 19.11 -56.61 -9.55
CA ALA A 4 20.23 -56.20 -8.70
C ALA A 4 21.48 -55.63 -9.42
N ARG A 5 21.93 -54.46 -8.90
CA ARG A 5 23.23 -53.74 -8.95
C ARG A 5 23.30 -52.59 -9.96
N GLY A 6 23.88 -51.42 -9.63
CA GLY A 6 24.76 -51.07 -8.54
C GLY A 6 25.12 -49.56 -8.58
N ARG A 7 25.57 -49.06 -7.47
CA ARG A 7 26.07 -47.72 -7.10
C ARG A 7 27.16 -47.15 -7.99
N ARG A 8 27.23 -45.81 -8.12
CA ARG A 8 28.49 -45.08 -7.85
C ARG A 8 28.22 -43.64 -7.43
N HIS A 9 28.75 -43.29 -6.28
CA HIS A 9 29.00 -41.94 -5.79
C HIS A 9 30.16 -41.31 -6.55
N ASN A 10 30.05 -39.98 -6.86
CA ASN A 10 31.22 -39.13 -7.05
C ASN A 10 31.02 -37.85 -6.27
N GLY A 11 31.74 -37.73 -5.17
CA GLY A 11 31.88 -36.49 -4.42
C GLY A 11 32.88 -35.56 -5.13
N VAL A 12 32.62 -34.28 -5.07
CA VAL A 12 33.57 -33.24 -5.45
C VAL A 12 33.88 -32.41 -4.21
N SER A 13 35.16 -32.42 -3.85
CA SER A 13 35.77 -31.70 -2.74
C SER A 13 35.81 -30.21 -2.99
N VAL A 14 35.44 -29.44 -1.97
CA VAL A 14 35.67 -27.99 -1.91
C VAL A 14 37.02 -27.71 -1.25
N ALA A 15 37.93 -27.12 -2.00
CA ALA A 15 39.22 -26.64 -1.49
C ALA A 15 39.07 -25.27 -0.87
N ARG A 16 39.43 -25.16 0.41
CA ARG A 16 39.59 -23.90 1.13
C ARG A 16 40.95 -23.28 0.82
N LEU A 17 41.01 -22.05 0.34
CA LEU A 17 42.24 -21.23 0.34
C LEU A 17 42.15 -20.23 1.49
N ALA A 18 43.05 -20.40 2.45
CA ALA A 18 43.34 -19.39 3.49
C ALA A 18 44.46 -18.50 3.01
N GLY A 19 44.22 -17.18 2.97
CA GLY A 19 45.23 -16.17 2.72
C GLY A 19 45.46 -15.35 3.98
N ALA A 20 46.63 -15.49 4.58
CA ALA A 20 47.10 -14.67 5.70
C ALA A 20 47.73 -13.38 5.18
N LEU A 21 47.34 -12.25 5.75
CA LEU A 21 48.08 -10.97 5.61
C LEU A 21 48.44 -10.43 7.00
N ALA A 22 49.76 -10.37 7.21
CA ALA A 22 50.38 -9.79 8.39
C ALA A 22 50.36 -8.25 8.29
N ALA A 23 49.93 -7.56 9.36
CA ALA A 23 50.07 -6.11 9.51
C ALA A 23 51.11 -5.81 10.55
N LEU A 24 52.14 -5.05 10.16
CA LEU A 24 53.18 -4.49 10.99
C LEU A 24 52.61 -3.36 11.86
N ALA A 25 52.86 -3.43 13.17
CA ALA A 25 52.62 -2.33 14.12
C ALA A 25 53.85 -1.45 14.22
N LEU A 26 53.72 -0.15 13.97
CA LEU A 26 54.68 0.88 14.33
C LEU A 26 54.18 1.60 15.59
N PHE A 27 54.95 1.50 16.68
CA PHE A 27 54.78 2.34 17.88
C PHE A 27 55.43 3.69 17.63
N ALA A 28 54.69 4.78 17.79
CA ALA A 28 55.23 6.10 18.02
C ALA A 28 54.73 6.66 19.36
N ALA A 29 55.62 6.85 20.29
CA ALA A 29 55.35 7.51 21.58
C ALA A 29 55.35 9.03 21.37
N ALA A 30 54.31 9.71 21.84
CA ALA A 30 54.31 11.17 21.97
C ALA A 30 53.57 11.58 23.25
N GLY A 31 54.17 12.49 23.94
CA GLY A 31 54.02 12.88 25.33
C GLY A 31 52.69 13.50 25.75
N CYS A 32 52.46 13.39 27.04
CA CYS A 32 51.40 14.07 27.79
C CYS A 32 51.59 15.57 27.78
N SER A 33 50.62 16.32 27.27
CA SER A 33 50.36 17.71 27.70
C SER A 33 48.95 17.77 28.26
N LYS A 34 48.86 18.16 29.55
CA LYS A 34 47.60 18.48 30.22
C LYS A 34 47.07 19.77 29.63
N SER A 35 45.90 19.73 29.04
CA SER A 35 45.10 20.91 28.76
C SER A 35 43.87 20.89 29.65
N ASP A 36 43.67 21.96 30.41
CA ASP A 36 42.52 22.23 31.26
C ASP A 36 41.25 22.22 30.40
N ALA A 37 40.33 21.32 30.74
CA ALA A 37 39.00 21.29 30.13
C ALA A 37 38.14 22.39 30.76
N GLY A 38 37.88 23.44 30.01
CA GLY A 38 36.83 24.41 30.31
C GLY A 38 35.46 23.75 30.31
N PRO A 39 34.41 24.35 30.96
CA PRO A 39 33.10 23.75 31.09
C PRO A 39 32.47 23.55 29.72
N THR A 40 32.04 22.32 29.44
CA THR A 40 31.26 21.94 28.25
C THR A 40 30.02 22.81 28.13
N PRO A 41 29.77 23.44 26.97
CA PRO A 41 28.53 24.19 26.76
C PRO A 41 27.36 23.23 26.80
N LYS A 42 26.36 23.54 27.63
CA LYS A 42 25.07 22.88 27.68
C LYS A 42 24.44 22.99 26.28
N PRO A 43 23.88 21.91 25.71
CA PRO A 43 23.24 22.01 24.39
C PRO A 43 22.17 23.10 24.46
N ALA A 44 22.28 24.07 23.58
CA ALA A 44 21.26 25.10 23.40
C ALA A 44 19.97 24.41 22.92
N VAL A 45 18.91 24.51 23.71
CA VAL A 45 17.55 24.20 23.26
C VAL A 45 17.23 25.25 22.20
N SER A 46 17.33 24.86 20.95
CA SER A 46 16.87 25.71 19.84
C SER A 46 15.34 25.82 19.95
N THR A 47 14.85 26.99 20.28
CA THR A 47 13.45 27.36 20.08
C THR A 47 13.15 27.22 18.59
N PRO A 48 12.06 26.52 18.18
CA PRO A 48 11.66 26.45 16.80
C PRO A 48 11.39 27.86 16.25
N GLY A 49 12.00 28.18 15.11
CA GLY A 49 11.68 29.42 14.37
C GLY A 49 10.30 29.34 13.73
N PRO A 50 9.74 30.47 13.25
CA PRO A 50 8.49 30.45 12.48
C PRO A 50 8.63 29.55 11.28
N GLY A 51 7.74 28.52 11.16
CA GLY A 51 7.80 27.45 10.14
C GLY A 51 8.32 26.11 10.67
N SER A 52 8.46 25.91 11.98
CA SER A 52 8.89 24.65 12.57
C SER A 52 7.82 23.56 12.42
N THR A 53 8.15 22.51 11.68
CA THR A 53 7.36 21.29 11.60
C THR A 53 7.35 20.59 12.95
N THR A 54 6.17 20.37 13.53
CA THR A 54 6.00 19.63 14.78
C THR A 54 5.36 18.28 14.53
N VAL A 55 5.76 17.28 15.32
CA VAL A 55 5.19 15.93 15.27
C VAL A 55 4.56 15.62 16.61
N SER A 56 3.29 15.21 16.58
CA SER A 56 2.59 14.62 17.71
C SER A 56 2.36 13.15 17.42
N LYS A 57 2.64 12.27 18.39
CA LYS A 57 2.37 10.82 18.28
C LYS A 57 1.14 10.48 19.09
N VAL A 58 0.18 9.84 18.45
CA VAL A 58 -1.03 9.31 19.07
C VAL A 58 -0.86 7.80 19.15
N THR A 59 -0.53 7.29 20.33
CA THR A 59 -0.42 5.85 20.58
C THR A 59 -1.80 5.23 20.60
N LEU A 60 -2.00 4.20 19.78
CA LEU A 60 -3.23 3.41 19.70
C LEU A 60 -2.97 1.98 20.18
N ASP A 61 -3.98 1.12 20.14
CA ASP A 61 -3.87 -0.27 20.61
C ASP A 61 -3.16 -1.22 19.64
N GLY A 62 -2.77 -0.73 18.46
CA GLY A 62 -2.05 -1.52 17.46
C GLY A 62 -1.56 -0.70 16.27
N PRO A 63 -0.85 -1.35 15.33
CA PRO A 63 -0.41 -0.73 14.09
C PRO A 63 -1.57 -0.24 13.23
N VAL A 64 -1.36 0.86 12.51
CA VAL A 64 -2.30 1.42 11.53
C VAL A 64 -1.67 1.30 10.14
N TYR A 65 -2.13 0.33 9.36
CA TYR A 65 -1.66 0.10 7.97
C TYR A 65 -2.43 0.94 6.96
N GLY A 66 -3.73 1.03 7.15
CA GLY A 66 -4.61 1.79 6.25
C GLY A 66 -4.38 3.30 6.35
N MET A 67 -4.49 3.99 5.22
CA MET A 67 -4.51 5.44 5.17
C MET A 67 -5.68 5.96 6.03
N PRO A 68 -5.48 6.88 7.00
CA PRO A 68 -6.59 7.47 7.76
C PRO A 68 -7.62 8.14 6.84
N ALA A 69 -8.90 8.02 7.15
CA ALA A 69 -9.98 8.63 6.38
C ALA A 69 -10.38 9.98 6.97
N ASP A 70 -10.52 11.01 6.14
CA ASP A 70 -11.00 12.35 6.53
C ASP A 70 -12.51 12.48 6.30
N SER A 71 -13.21 13.12 7.25
CA SER A 71 -14.61 13.52 7.12
C SER A 71 -14.82 15.03 7.22
N GLY A 72 -13.76 15.81 7.30
CA GLY A 72 -13.78 17.25 7.61
C GLY A 72 -13.88 17.52 9.12
N ASP A 73 -14.77 16.85 9.84
CA ASP A 73 -14.97 17.00 11.29
C ASP A 73 -14.16 16.01 12.13
N GLY A 74 -13.59 14.97 11.54
CA GLY A 74 -12.83 13.91 12.19
C GLY A 74 -11.93 13.17 11.23
N VAL A 75 -10.88 12.55 11.79
CA VAL A 75 -9.98 11.67 11.07
C VAL A 75 -10.13 10.26 11.64
N PHE A 76 -10.42 9.28 10.80
CA PHE A 76 -10.66 7.90 11.23
C PHE A 76 -9.46 7.03 10.91
N ALA A 77 -8.92 6.38 11.94
CA ALA A 77 -7.86 5.39 11.84
C ALA A 77 -8.36 4.05 12.38
N ALA A 78 -7.86 2.96 11.80
CA ALA A 78 -8.20 1.62 12.27
C ALA A 78 -6.92 0.79 12.46
N THR A 79 -6.94 -0.07 13.48
CA THR A 79 -5.76 -0.85 13.88
C THR A 79 -5.91 -2.32 13.53
N GLU A 80 -4.79 -3.01 13.47
CA GLU A 80 -4.75 -4.48 13.34
C GLU A 80 -5.35 -5.21 14.57
N ASN A 81 -5.70 -4.50 15.64
CA ASN A 81 -6.50 -5.04 16.76
C ASN A 81 -8.00 -4.84 16.56
N ASN A 82 -8.48 -4.61 15.34
CA ASN A 82 -9.90 -4.40 15.03
C ASN A 82 -10.54 -3.24 15.81
N THR A 83 -9.78 -2.20 16.12
CA THR A 83 -10.29 -1.00 16.78
C THR A 83 -10.31 0.18 15.83
N VAL A 84 -11.45 0.83 15.70
CA VAL A 84 -11.63 2.07 14.94
C VAL A 84 -11.55 3.25 15.90
N TYR A 85 -10.80 4.27 15.53
CA TYR A 85 -10.62 5.51 16.27
C TYR A 85 -11.10 6.69 15.46
N ALA A 86 -11.83 7.60 16.09
CA ALA A 86 -12.00 8.96 15.58
C ALA A 86 -11.04 9.90 16.29
N LEU A 87 -10.26 10.62 15.52
CA LEU A 87 -9.28 11.57 15.98
C LEU A 87 -9.76 13.01 15.66
N SER A 88 -9.35 13.94 16.51
CA SER A 88 -9.53 15.37 16.25
C SER A 88 -8.67 15.80 15.05
N PRO A 89 -9.22 16.48 14.04
CA PRO A 89 -8.44 16.97 12.90
C PRO A 89 -7.46 18.07 13.28
N THR A 90 -7.65 18.71 14.46
CA THR A 90 -6.83 19.84 14.94
C THR A 90 -5.53 19.38 15.60
N ASP A 91 -5.60 18.34 16.44
CA ASP A 91 -4.47 17.93 17.29
C ASP A 91 -4.25 16.40 17.35
N GLY A 92 -5.11 15.62 16.72
CA GLY A 92 -5.04 14.14 16.72
C GLY A 92 -5.56 13.51 18.01
N SER A 93 -6.11 14.26 18.97
CA SER A 93 -6.67 13.66 20.19
C SER A 93 -7.81 12.71 19.89
N VAL A 94 -7.89 11.58 20.61
CA VAL A 94 -8.94 10.57 20.43
C VAL A 94 -10.29 11.13 20.90
N LYS A 95 -11.26 11.20 19.99
CA LYS A 95 -12.66 11.58 20.29
C LYS A 95 -13.47 10.39 20.78
N TRP A 96 -13.33 9.26 20.10
CA TRP A 96 -13.92 7.98 20.48
C TRP A 96 -13.10 6.82 19.89
N SER A 97 -13.30 5.64 20.46
CA SER A 97 -12.76 4.39 19.91
C SER A 97 -13.81 3.28 20.02
N LYS A 98 -13.77 2.34 19.07
CA LYS A 98 -14.66 1.19 19.02
C LYS A 98 -13.91 -0.06 18.63
N HIS A 99 -13.75 -1.00 19.55
CA HIS A 99 -13.27 -2.35 19.26
C HIS A 99 -14.43 -3.19 18.70
N LEU A 100 -14.18 -3.92 17.59
CA LEU A 100 -15.21 -4.63 16.84
C LEU A 100 -15.20 -6.13 17.10
N ALA A 101 -14.02 -6.76 17.05
CA ALA A 101 -13.84 -8.20 17.23
C ALA A 101 -12.38 -8.51 17.60
N GLU A 102 -12.12 -9.67 18.19
CA GLU A 102 -10.75 -10.19 18.33
C GLU A 102 -10.16 -10.44 16.94
N PRO A 103 -8.93 -10.01 16.65
CA PRO A 103 -8.34 -10.13 15.33
C PRO A 103 -7.84 -11.55 15.03
N PHE A 104 -7.75 -11.88 13.75
CA PHE A 104 -7.19 -13.13 13.25
C PHE A 104 -5.69 -13.24 13.58
N ARG A 105 -5.20 -14.48 13.73
CA ARG A 105 -3.79 -14.78 13.91
C ARG A 105 -3.36 -15.82 12.89
N PRO A 106 -2.91 -15.38 11.69
CA PRO A 106 -2.46 -16.30 10.65
C PRO A 106 -1.28 -17.15 11.12
N HIS A 107 -1.23 -18.40 10.69
CA HIS A 107 -0.19 -19.36 11.05
C HIS A 107 0.60 -19.79 9.83
N GLY A 108 1.92 -19.59 9.86
CA GLY A 108 2.83 -20.08 8.81
C GLY A 108 2.78 -19.32 7.49
N CYS A 109 1.95 -18.29 7.39
CA CYS A 109 1.81 -17.44 6.22
C CYS A 109 1.45 -16.02 6.67
N GLY A 110 1.66 -15.03 5.78
CA GLY A 110 1.40 -13.63 6.11
C GLY A 110 2.55 -12.97 6.87
N ASN A 111 2.55 -11.64 6.88
CA ASN A 111 3.57 -10.83 7.53
C ASN A 111 2.99 -9.82 8.54
N ILE A 112 1.68 -9.89 8.81
CA ILE A 112 0.95 -9.05 9.78
C ILE A 112 0.32 -9.96 10.83
N VAL A 113 0.67 -9.74 12.11
CA VAL A 113 0.16 -10.54 13.24
C VAL A 113 0.02 -9.63 14.47
N PRO A 114 -1.18 -9.47 15.04
CA PRO A 114 -2.44 -9.97 14.54
C PRO A 114 -2.85 -9.31 13.23
N LEU A 115 -3.83 -9.89 12.53
CA LEU A 115 -4.41 -9.39 11.30
C LEU A 115 -5.87 -8.99 11.58
N GLY A 116 -6.15 -7.72 11.41
CA GLY A 116 -7.46 -7.14 11.71
C GLY A 116 -7.94 -6.21 10.60
N ILE A 117 -8.00 -4.89 10.89
CA ILE A 117 -8.38 -3.90 9.88
C ILE A 117 -7.13 -3.37 9.20
N THR A 118 -6.73 -4.01 8.09
CA THR A 118 -5.55 -3.60 7.31
C THR A 118 -5.90 -2.56 6.25
N GLY A 119 -7.05 -2.68 5.59
CA GLY A 119 -7.51 -1.75 4.55
C GLY A 119 -7.87 -0.37 5.11
N ALA A 120 -7.65 0.67 4.30
CA ALA A 120 -8.03 2.02 4.69
C ALA A 120 -9.56 2.18 4.82
N PRO A 121 -10.06 2.84 5.87
CA PRO A 121 -11.47 3.18 6.01
C PRO A 121 -11.98 4.06 4.86
N VAL A 122 -13.31 4.08 4.67
CA VAL A 122 -13.97 5.06 3.82
C VAL A 122 -15.12 5.73 4.57
N TYR A 123 -15.20 7.07 4.45
CA TYR A 123 -16.30 7.86 5.01
C TYR A 123 -17.35 8.14 3.94
N ASP A 124 -18.62 7.92 4.28
CA ASP A 124 -19.77 8.31 3.48
C ASP A 124 -20.41 9.58 4.05
N PRO A 125 -20.29 10.73 3.37
CA PRO A 125 -20.86 11.99 3.85
C PRO A 125 -22.40 12.01 3.81
N ALA A 126 -23.03 11.15 2.98
CA ALA A 126 -24.49 11.10 2.85
C ALA A 126 -25.14 10.41 4.06
N SER A 127 -24.61 9.26 4.46
CA SER A 127 -25.09 8.52 5.63
C SER A 127 -24.38 8.92 6.94
N ARG A 128 -23.25 9.64 6.85
CA ARG A 128 -22.34 9.97 7.96
C ARG A 128 -21.79 8.72 8.67
N LEU A 129 -21.54 7.67 7.88
CA LEU A 129 -20.95 6.43 8.34
C LEU A 129 -19.48 6.31 7.91
N VAL A 130 -18.68 5.67 8.76
CA VAL A 130 -17.34 5.20 8.43
C VAL A 130 -17.42 3.70 8.23
N TYR A 131 -16.98 3.24 7.07
CA TYR A 131 -16.93 1.81 6.77
C TYR A 131 -15.51 1.28 6.93
N VAL A 132 -15.41 0.09 7.54
CA VAL A 132 -14.18 -0.70 7.70
C VAL A 132 -14.49 -2.16 7.47
N VAL A 133 -13.51 -2.94 7.01
CA VAL A 133 -13.59 -4.41 7.03
C VAL A 133 -12.69 -4.91 8.15
N ALA A 134 -13.27 -5.61 9.12
CA ALA A 134 -12.54 -6.27 10.20
C ALA A 134 -12.45 -7.77 9.92
N GLU A 135 -11.26 -8.35 10.14
CA GLU A 135 -11.04 -9.79 10.09
C GLU A 135 -11.04 -10.34 11.52
N ASP A 136 -11.98 -11.21 11.84
CA ASP A 136 -12.14 -11.74 13.20
C ASP A 136 -11.26 -12.97 13.47
N ALA A 137 -11.20 -13.41 14.73
CA ALA A 137 -10.35 -14.53 15.18
C ALA A 137 -10.60 -15.86 14.46
N THR A 138 -11.66 -15.96 13.67
CA THR A 138 -12.04 -17.13 12.86
C THR A 138 -11.89 -16.88 11.36
N ALA A 139 -11.11 -15.85 10.99
CA ALA A 139 -10.84 -15.39 9.63
C ALA A 139 -12.10 -14.95 8.84
N HIS A 140 -13.19 -14.58 9.53
CA HIS A 140 -14.32 -13.94 8.88
C HIS A 140 -14.06 -12.46 8.63
N HIS A 141 -14.38 -12.00 7.43
CA HIS A 141 -14.32 -10.60 7.04
C HIS A 141 -15.71 -9.97 7.14
N VAL A 142 -15.83 -8.94 7.96
CA VAL A 142 -17.09 -8.25 8.18
C VAL A 142 -16.93 -6.76 7.86
N LEU A 143 -17.73 -6.27 6.93
CA LEU A 143 -17.88 -4.84 6.66
C LEU A 143 -18.78 -4.22 7.72
N TYR A 144 -18.22 -3.32 8.54
CA TYR A 144 -18.95 -2.54 9.52
C TYR A 144 -19.18 -1.11 9.04
N GLY A 145 -20.38 -0.59 9.25
CA GLY A 145 -20.71 0.82 9.13
C GLY A 145 -20.89 1.43 10.52
N LEU A 146 -20.01 2.35 10.92
CA LEU A 146 -20.02 3.02 12.21
C LEU A 146 -20.47 4.46 12.07
N ALA A 147 -21.31 4.95 12.99
CA ALA A 147 -21.64 6.37 13.04
C ALA A 147 -20.39 7.21 13.32
N ALA A 148 -20.10 8.17 12.45
CA ALA A 148 -18.92 9.03 12.56
C ALA A 148 -18.89 9.85 13.85
N ALA A 149 -20.05 10.13 14.43
CA ALA A 149 -20.19 10.98 15.62
C ALA A 149 -19.69 10.31 16.92
N ASP A 150 -19.93 9.02 17.09
CA ASP A 150 -19.71 8.33 18.37
C ASP A 150 -19.26 6.85 18.25
N GLY A 151 -19.10 6.35 17.02
CA GLY A 151 -18.59 5.01 16.75
C GLY A 151 -19.55 3.86 17.01
N HIS A 152 -20.87 4.12 17.25
CA HIS A 152 -21.80 3.01 17.37
C HIS A 152 -21.98 2.29 16.04
N VAL A 153 -22.07 0.96 16.08
CA VAL A 153 -22.27 0.13 14.89
C VAL A 153 -23.72 0.28 14.41
N VAL A 154 -23.86 0.79 13.19
CA VAL A 154 -25.16 0.98 12.52
C VAL A 154 -25.51 -0.21 11.63
N SER A 155 -24.50 -0.75 10.94
CA SER A 155 -24.66 -1.90 10.04
C SER A 155 -23.46 -2.81 10.07
N HIS A 156 -23.65 -4.07 9.74
CA HIS A 156 -22.58 -5.03 9.46
C HIS A 156 -23.04 -6.02 8.42
N VAL A 157 -22.12 -6.42 7.55
CA VAL A 157 -22.35 -7.36 6.44
C VAL A 157 -21.12 -8.25 6.32
N GLU A 158 -21.34 -9.59 6.29
CA GLU A 158 -20.29 -10.54 6.01
C GLU A 158 -19.85 -10.40 4.54
N VAL A 159 -18.53 -10.29 4.33
CA VAL A 159 -17.92 -10.10 3.02
C VAL A 159 -16.79 -11.10 2.79
N ASP A 160 -16.99 -12.34 3.21
CA ASP A 160 -16.11 -13.45 2.86
C ASP A 160 -16.30 -13.81 1.39
N PRO A 161 -15.22 -13.75 0.56
CA PRO A 161 -15.31 -14.21 -0.81
C PRO A 161 -15.75 -15.68 -0.87
N PRO A 162 -16.72 -16.03 -1.75
CA PRO A 162 -17.15 -17.42 -1.91
C PRO A 162 -16.15 -18.26 -2.73
N PHE A 163 -14.90 -17.81 -2.86
CA PHE A 163 -13.83 -18.39 -3.67
C PHE A 163 -12.59 -18.64 -2.80
N GLY A 164 -12.07 -19.86 -2.86
CA GLY A 164 -10.88 -20.25 -2.10
C GLY A 164 -11.12 -20.41 -0.58
N ASP A 165 -10.03 -20.48 0.17
CA ASP A 165 -10.03 -20.63 1.61
C ASP A 165 -9.78 -19.27 2.28
N ARG A 166 -10.73 -18.81 3.10
CA ARG A 166 -10.68 -17.51 3.74
C ARG A 166 -9.48 -17.33 4.69
N ASP A 167 -8.97 -18.41 5.28
CA ASP A 167 -7.82 -18.38 6.18
C ASP A 167 -6.53 -17.87 5.48
N PHE A 168 -6.54 -17.79 4.14
CA PHE A 168 -5.45 -17.29 3.31
C PHE A 168 -5.77 -15.99 2.58
N LEU A 169 -6.94 -15.41 2.81
CA LEU A 169 -7.34 -14.12 2.24
C LEU A 169 -6.95 -12.95 3.14
N GLN A 170 -6.77 -11.79 2.53
CA GLN A 170 -6.55 -10.52 3.22
C GLN A 170 -7.30 -9.39 2.50
N GLN A 171 -8.05 -8.58 3.26
CA GLN A 171 -8.59 -7.33 2.78
C GLN A 171 -7.58 -6.21 3.05
N ARG A 172 -6.66 -5.95 2.10
CA ARG A 172 -5.60 -4.96 2.22
C ARG A 172 -5.87 -3.63 1.51
N PRO A 173 -6.45 -3.59 0.29
CA PRO A 173 -6.72 -2.35 -0.41
C PRO A 173 -7.66 -1.43 0.34
N ALA A 174 -7.54 -0.14 0.09
CA ALA A 174 -8.43 0.87 0.66
C ALA A 174 -9.88 0.64 0.20
N LEU A 175 -10.82 0.73 1.12
CA LEU A 175 -12.24 0.70 0.78
C LEU A 175 -12.60 1.89 -0.10
N THR A 176 -13.51 1.66 -1.04
CA THR A 176 -13.96 2.69 -1.97
C THR A 176 -15.48 2.77 -1.94
N LEU A 177 -16.00 3.97 -1.67
CA LEU A 177 -17.42 4.29 -1.82
C LEU A 177 -17.65 4.85 -3.22
N TRP A 178 -18.52 4.22 -3.97
CA TRP A 178 -18.87 4.66 -5.32
C TRP A 178 -20.29 4.26 -5.67
N HIS A 179 -21.11 5.20 -6.17
CA HIS A 179 -22.51 5.01 -6.55
C HIS A 179 -23.38 4.33 -5.48
N GLY A 180 -23.15 4.62 -4.20
CA GLY A 180 -23.90 4.02 -3.08
C GLY A 180 -23.47 2.61 -2.72
N HIS A 181 -22.37 2.11 -3.27
CA HIS A 181 -21.75 0.83 -2.94
C HIS A 181 -20.40 1.02 -2.26
N VAL A 182 -20.08 0.18 -1.27
CA VAL A 182 -18.74 0.02 -0.73
C VAL A 182 -18.07 -1.15 -1.41
N PHE A 183 -16.91 -0.90 -2.01
CA PHE A 183 -16.08 -1.91 -2.63
C PHE A 183 -14.99 -2.34 -1.66
N ALA A 184 -14.95 -3.65 -1.32
CA ALA A 184 -13.89 -4.31 -0.59
C ALA A 184 -13.15 -5.28 -1.52
N VAL A 185 -11.81 -5.22 -1.50
CA VAL A 185 -10.95 -5.92 -2.46
C VAL A 185 -10.05 -6.87 -1.70
N PHE A 186 -9.92 -8.11 -2.18
CA PHE A 186 -9.22 -9.18 -1.49
C PHE A 186 -8.05 -9.72 -2.31
N GLY A 187 -6.96 -10.00 -1.62
CA GLY A 187 -5.82 -10.75 -2.13
C GLY A 187 -5.44 -11.88 -1.19
N GLY A 188 -4.32 -12.54 -1.48
CA GLY A 188 -3.74 -13.53 -0.58
C GLY A 188 -2.92 -12.90 0.54
N LEU A 189 -2.67 -13.65 1.60
CA LEU A 189 -1.66 -13.34 2.59
C LEU A 189 -0.27 -13.24 1.95
N ALA A 190 0.60 -12.38 2.49
CA ALA A 190 1.97 -12.28 2.01
C ALA A 190 2.67 -13.64 2.02
N GLY A 191 3.25 -14.03 0.88
CA GLY A 191 3.86 -15.33 0.66
C GLY A 191 3.01 -16.30 -0.18
N ASP A 192 1.81 -15.88 -0.62
CA ASP A 192 0.92 -16.62 -1.54
C ASP A 192 0.67 -18.08 -1.12
N CYS A 193 0.48 -18.31 0.17
CA CYS A 193 0.22 -19.64 0.71
C CYS A 193 -1.27 -20.00 0.56
N GLY A 194 -1.50 -21.31 0.57
CA GLY A 194 -2.86 -21.85 0.57
C GLY A 194 -3.59 -21.70 -0.75
N ASP A 195 -4.87 -22.00 -0.69
CA ASP A 195 -5.78 -21.93 -1.83
C ASP A 195 -6.68 -20.69 -1.69
N TYR A 196 -6.31 -19.61 -2.35
CA TYR A 196 -7.08 -18.38 -2.36
C TYR A 196 -7.34 -17.90 -3.79
N THR A 197 -8.38 -17.09 -3.97
CA THR A 197 -8.65 -16.36 -5.22
C THR A 197 -8.93 -14.91 -4.89
N GLY A 198 -8.24 -14.00 -5.60
CA GLY A 198 -8.50 -12.57 -5.49
C GLY A 198 -9.95 -12.23 -5.85
N ALA A 199 -10.55 -11.29 -5.15
CA ALA A 199 -11.97 -10.98 -5.31
C ALA A 199 -12.27 -9.50 -5.04
N VAL A 200 -13.41 -9.05 -5.59
CA VAL A 200 -14.01 -7.75 -5.24
C VAL A 200 -15.43 -7.99 -4.75
N ALA A 201 -15.73 -7.53 -3.54
CA ALA A 201 -17.10 -7.38 -3.04
C ALA A 201 -17.62 -5.99 -3.39
N SER A 202 -18.79 -5.90 -3.99
CA SER A 202 -19.59 -4.67 -4.10
C SER A 202 -20.77 -4.78 -3.15
N VAL A 203 -20.80 -3.96 -2.11
CA VAL A 203 -21.85 -3.98 -1.08
C VAL A 203 -22.73 -2.74 -1.24
N ASP A 204 -23.99 -2.93 -1.60
CA ASP A 204 -24.99 -1.87 -1.62
C ASP A 204 -25.24 -1.36 -0.18
N THR A 205 -24.99 -0.09 0.05
CA THR A 205 -25.06 0.47 1.41
C THR A 205 -26.46 0.60 1.98
N ALA A 206 -27.49 0.58 1.12
CA ALA A 206 -28.88 0.72 1.54
C ALA A 206 -29.52 -0.65 1.88
N SER A 207 -29.21 -1.69 1.12
CA SER A 207 -29.79 -3.02 1.29
C SER A 207 -28.87 -4.01 2.01
N GLY A 208 -27.55 -3.78 2.00
CA GLY A 208 -26.55 -4.72 2.48
C GLY A 208 -26.32 -5.91 1.52
N SER A 209 -26.86 -5.87 0.30
CA SER A 209 -26.65 -6.93 -0.68
C SER A 209 -25.21 -6.90 -1.20
N VAL A 210 -24.60 -8.09 -1.37
CA VAL A 210 -23.23 -8.26 -1.84
C VAL A 210 -23.22 -8.89 -3.23
N GLN A 211 -22.48 -8.26 -4.14
CA GLN A 211 -22.14 -8.82 -5.45
C GLN A 211 -20.66 -9.08 -5.53
N TRP A 212 -20.24 -10.10 -6.29
CA TRP A 212 -18.88 -10.56 -6.32
C TRP A 212 -18.27 -10.57 -7.73
N PHE A 213 -17.02 -10.20 -7.79
CA PHE A 213 -16.13 -10.48 -8.92
C PHE A 213 -15.03 -11.44 -8.46
N GLU A 214 -14.77 -12.48 -9.25
CA GLU A 214 -13.66 -13.42 -9.10
C GLU A 214 -12.52 -13.04 -10.05
N ALA A 215 -11.31 -12.86 -9.51
CA ALA A 215 -10.19 -12.34 -10.28
C ALA A 215 -9.54 -13.36 -11.20
N SER A 216 -9.56 -14.65 -10.85
CA SER A 216 -8.85 -15.70 -11.55
C SER A 216 -9.70 -16.97 -11.69
N THR A 217 -9.63 -17.63 -12.87
CA THR A 217 -10.26 -18.93 -13.11
C THR A 217 -9.37 -20.12 -12.73
N SER A 218 -8.09 -19.86 -12.36
CA SER A 218 -7.13 -20.89 -11.97
C SER A 218 -6.70 -20.82 -10.50
N GLY A 219 -7.25 -19.87 -9.72
CA GLY A 219 -6.84 -19.52 -8.36
C GLY A 219 -5.75 -18.45 -8.31
N ARG A 220 -5.42 -17.95 -7.11
CA ARG A 220 -4.59 -16.76 -6.86
C ARG A 220 -5.19 -15.50 -7.52
N GLY A 221 -4.40 -14.72 -8.27
CA GLY A 221 -4.85 -13.44 -8.80
C GLY A 221 -5.09 -12.41 -7.71
N GLY A 222 -4.19 -12.33 -6.75
CA GLY A 222 -4.31 -11.46 -5.59
C GLY A 222 -4.47 -10.00 -5.98
N MET A 223 -5.53 -9.34 -5.49
CA MET A 223 -5.78 -7.92 -5.70
C MET A 223 -5.33 -7.16 -4.44
N TRP A 224 -4.01 -7.03 -4.28
CA TRP A 224 -3.40 -6.62 -3.00
C TRP A 224 -2.84 -5.19 -2.98
N ALA A 225 -2.80 -4.49 -4.11
CA ALA A 225 -2.31 -3.10 -4.16
C ALA A 225 -3.10 -2.21 -3.19
N PRO A 226 -2.42 -1.55 -2.21
CA PRO A 226 -3.07 -1.03 -1.00
C PRO A 226 -3.91 0.23 -1.18
N GLY A 227 -3.82 0.89 -2.34
CA GLY A 227 -4.59 2.10 -2.63
C GLY A 227 -6.04 1.81 -3.04
N ARG A 228 -6.71 2.84 -3.58
CA ARG A 228 -8.06 2.74 -4.13
C ARG A 228 -8.04 2.39 -5.61
N PRO A 229 -9.05 1.67 -6.12
CA PRO A 229 -9.26 1.57 -7.57
C PRO A 229 -9.45 2.98 -8.17
N ALA A 230 -9.07 3.15 -9.42
CA ALA A 230 -9.35 4.38 -10.14
C ALA A 230 -10.86 4.44 -10.48
N ALA A 231 -11.49 5.58 -10.19
CA ALA A 231 -12.92 5.77 -10.43
C ALA A 231 -13.16 6.55 -11.74
N GLY A 232 -13.82 5.89 -12.69
CA GLY A 232 -14.44 6.53 -13.84
C GLY A 232 -15.90 6.91 -13.57
N PRO A 233 -16.59 7.48 -14.57
CA PRO A 233 -17.97 7.90 -14.39
C PRO A 233 -18.95 6.71 -14.28
N ASP A 234 -18.65 5.55 -14.91
CA ASP A 234 -19.51 4.39 -15.04
C ASP A 234 -18.80 3.07 -14.66
N ARG A 235 -17.56 3.11 -14.22
CA ARG A 235 -16.76 1.93 -13.87
C ARG A 235 -15.61 2.26 -12.93
N LEU A 236 -15.18 1.26 -12.17
CA LEU A 236 -13.95 1.28 -11.40
C LEU A 236 -12.89 0.41 -12.06
N TYR A 237 -11.62 0.81 -12.00
CA TYR A 237 -10.49 0.07 -12.56
C TYR A 237 -9.65 -0.53 -11.44
N PHE A 238 -9.45 -1.83 -11.51
CA PHE A 238 -8.66 -2.61 -10.55
C PHE A 238 -7.49 -3.28 -11.25
N SER A 239 -6.44 -3.56 -10.51
CA SER A 239 -5.34 -4.40 -10.97
C SER A 239 -5.37 -5.76 -10.29
N ILE A 240 -5.01 -6.79 -11.05
CA ILE A 240 -4.96 -8.19 -10.61
C ILE A 240 -3.51 -8.64 -10.71
N GLY A 241 -3.01 -9.28 -9.67
CA GLY A 241 -1.66 -9.80 -9.59
C GLY A 241 -1.53 -11.22 -10.10
N ASN A 242 -0.46 -11.90 -9.69
CA ASN A 242 -0.06 -13.22 -10.19
C ASN A 242 -1.11 -14.31 -9.97
N GLY A 243 -1.27 -15.17 -10.97
CA GLY A 243 -2.12 -16.36 -10.96
C GLY A 243 -1.33 -17.67 -10.95
N ASN A 244 -2.07 -18.76 -11.12
CA ASN A 244 -1.47 -20.11 -11.24
C ASN A 244 -1.14 -20.52 -12.68
N ALA A 245 -1.66 -19.82 -13.70
CA ALA A 245 -1.33 -20.04 -15.10
C ALA A 245 0.02 -19.34 -15.41
N ASP A 246 1.12 -20.07 -15.31
CA ASP A 246 2.50 -19.55 -15.36
C ASP A 246 3.36 -20.11 -16.50
N LYS A 247 2.76 -20.89 -17.40
CA LYS A 247 3.48 -21.55 -18.53
C LYS A 247 3.07 -20.98 -19.87
N ALA A 248 4.03 -20.93 -20.76
CA ALA A 248 3.75 -20.57 -22.15
C ALA A 248 2.74 -21.58 -22.76
N GLY A 249 1.59 -21.05 -23.21
CA GLY A 249 0.49 -21.84 -23.79
C GLY A 249 -0.63 -22.19 -22.82
N ASP A 250 -0.52 -21.83 -21.55
CA ASP A 250 -1.64 -21.90 -20.63
C ASP A 250 -2.79 -20.99 -21.12
N PRO A 251 -4.06 -21.38 -20.91
CA PRO A 251 -5.19 -20.50 -21.17
C PRO A 251 -5.11 -19.27 -20.26
N PHE A 252 -5.44 -18.11 -20.80
CA PHE A 252 -5.54 -16.88 -19.99
C PHE A 252 -6.57 -17.03 -18.87
N ASP A 253 -6.16 -16.81 -17.64
CA ASP A 253 -6.95 -17.06 -16.43
C ASP A 253 -7.50 -15.79 -15.76
N GLY A 254 -7.24 -14.61 -16.32
CA GLY A 254 -7.68 -13.31 -15.80
C GLY A 254 -6.60 -12.52 -15.06
N THR A 255 -5.45 -13.14 -14.76
CA THR A 255 -4.41 -12.56 -13.91
C THR A 255 -3.44 -11.65 -14.66
N ASP A 256 -2.56 -10.94 -13.94
CA ASP A 256 -1.67 -9.91 -14.48
C ASP A 256 -2.38 -8.94 -15.42
N SER A 257 -3.47 -8.36 -14.92
CA SER A 257 -4.39 -7.59 -15.74
C SER A 257 -4.91 -6.33 -15.05
N VAL A 258 -5.52 -5.46 -15.84
CA VAL A 258 -6.40 -4.38 -15.37
C VAL A 258 -7.83 -4.72 -15.76
N VAL A 259 -8.73 -4.77 -14.79
CA VAL A 259 -10.14 -5.03 -15.01
C VAL A 259 -10.97 -3.79 -14.71
N ALA A 260 -11.97 -3.52 -15.55
CA ALA A 260 -13.02 -2.53 -15.30
C ALA A 260 -14.28 -3.23 -14.81
N LEU A 261 -14.82 -2.80 -13.67
CA LEU A 261 -16.06 -3.33 -13.08
C LEU A 261 -17.12 -2.23 -12.98
N ASP A 262 -18.40 -2.60 -13.15
CA ASP A 262 -19.53 -1.73 -12.82
C ASP A 262 -19.87 -1.77 -11.31
N GLU A 263 -20.93 -1.05 -10.92
CA GLU A 263 -21.39 -0.98 -9.52
C GLU A 263 -21.79 -2.34 -8.93
N ASN A 264 -22.17 -3.30 -9.77
CA ASN A 264 -22.54 -4.65 -9.36
C ASN A 264 -21.37 -5.64 -9.42
N ALA A 265 -20.12 -5.14 -9.43
CA ALA A 265 -18.90 -5.93 -9.58
C ALA A 265 -18.87 -6.79 -10.86
N LYS A 266 -19.63 -6.42 -11.89
CA LYS A 266 -19.62 -7.12 -13.16
C LYS A 266 -18.53 -6.56 -14.06
N ARG A 267 -17.74 -7.45 -14.66
CA ARG A 267 -16.68 -7.07 -15.61
C ARG A 267 -17.25 -6.38 -16.84
N VAL A 268 -16.80 -5.17 -17.11
CA VAL A 268 -17.14 -4.35 -18.27
C VAL A 268 -16.05 -4.46 -19.33
N ASP A 269 -14.77 -4.45 -18.92
CA ASP A 269 -13.62 -4.51 -19.82
C ASP A 269 -12.41 -5.11 -19.11
N LEU A 270 -11.37 -5.51 -19.86
CA LEU A 270 -10.15 -6.08 -19.34
C LEU A 270 -8.97 -5.85 -20.30
N PHE A 271 -7.81 -5.53 -19.72
CA PHE A 271 -6.51 -5.52 -20.39
C PHE A 271 -5.57 -6.48 -19.71
N ALA A 272 -4.83 -7.28 -20.46
CA ALA A 272 -3.66 -8.00 -19.98
C ALA A 272 -2.50 -7.82 -20.98
N PRO A 273 -1.26 -7.63 -20.51
CA PRO A 273 -0.08 -7.59 -21.37
C PRO A 273 0.13 -8.97 -22.02
N ALA A 274 0.75 -9.01 -23.19
CA ALA A 274 1.09 -10.28 -23.83
C ALA A 274 2.08 -11.13 -22.99
N SER A 275 2.76 -10.52 -22.06
CA SER A 275 3.71 -11.15 -21.12
C SER A 275 3.06 -11.80 -19.88
N TRP A 276 1.73 -11.69 -19.69
CA TRP A 276 1.03 -12.05 -18.46
C TRP A 276 1.46 -13.42 -17.86
N ALA A 277 1.58 -14.48 -18.67
CA ALA A 277 2.01 -15.80 -18.18
C ALA A 277 3.49 -15.82 -17.74
N SER A 278 4.35 -15.03 -18.41
CA SER A 278 5.74 -14.85 -18.00
C SER A 278 5.84 -13.98 -16.75
N ASP A 279 4.97 -13.00 -16.59
CA ASP A 279 4.92 -12.10 -15.43
C ASP A 279 4.46 -12.92 -14.20
N ASN A 280 3.43 -13.77 -14.32
CA ASN A 280 3.06 -14.76 -13.30
C ASN A 280 4.25 -15.66 -12.89
N ALA A 281 5.00 -16.21 -13.87
CA ALA A 281 6.11 -17.14 -13.61
C ALA A 281 7.28 -16.47 -12.87
N ASN A 282 7.45 -15.15 -13.01
CA ASN A 282 8.61 -14.41 -12.51
C ASN A 282 8.28 -13.43 -11.37
N ASP A 283 7.09 -13.51 -10.81
CA ASP A 283 6.60 -12.55 -9.79
C ASP A 283 6.75 -11.08 -10.25
N ALA A 284 6.45 -10.84 -11.52
CA ALA A 284 6.56 -9.53 -12.15
C ALA A 284 5.20 -8.82 -12.30
N ASP A 285 4.28 -9.14 -11.40
CA ASP A 285 2.87 -8.84 -11.52
C ASP A 285 2.53 -7.36 -11.74
N LEU A 286 1.52 -7.14 -12.55
CA LEU A 286 0.91 -5.84 -12.81
C LEU A 286 0.08 -5.36 -11.60
N GLY A 287 -0.38 -6.29 -10.77
CA GLY A 287 -1.23 -6.04 -9.60
C GLY A 287 -0.53 -5.37 -8.42
N SER A 288 0.75 -5.04 -8.52
CA SER A 288 1.49 -4.35 -7.45
C SER A 288 1.13 -2.87 -7.30
N MET A 289 0.57 -2.24 -8.32
CA MET A 289 0.14 -0.84 -8.33
C MET A 289 -1.37 -0.73 -8.58
N ASN A 290 -2.04 0.21 -7.90
CA ASN A 290 -3.41 0.56 -8.23
C ASN A 290 -3.45 1.37 -9.55
N PRO A 291 -4.41 1.11 -10.46
CA PRO A 291 -4.60 1.94 -11.63
C PRO A 291 -4.85 3.41 -11.25
N LEU A 292 -4.36 4.33 -12.07
CA LEU A 292 -4.59 5.77 -11.92
C LEU A 292 -5.31 6.30 -13.15
N LEU A 293 -6.46 6.95 -12.97
CA LEU A 293 -7.15 7.65 -14.06
C LEU A 293 -6.63 9.11 -14.10
N ALA A 294 -5.79 9.43 -15.06
CA ALA A 294 -5.19 10.75 -15.23
C ALA A 294 -4.83 11.03 -16.69
N ALA A 295 -4.79 12.29 -17.08
CA ALA A 295 -4.40 12.74 -18.44
C ALA A 295 -5.16 12.03 -19.58
N GLY A 296 -6.42 11.62 -19.34
CA GLY A 296 -7.25 10.90 -20.32
C GLY A 296 -6.95 9.41 -20.46
N HIS A 297 -6.14 8.82 -19.59
CA HIS A 297 -5.74 7.40 -19.61
C HIS A 297 -5.96 6.73 -18.26
N VAL A 298 -6.16 5.42 -18.28
CA VAL A 298 -5.91 4.55 -17.13
C VAL A 298 -4.43 4.16 -17.18
N ILE A 299 -3.67 4.56 -16.17
CA ILE A 299 -2.21 4.40 -16.10
C ILE A 299 -1.90 3.32 -15.08
N ILE A 300 -1.06 2.36 -15.47
CA ILE A 300 -0.62 1.27 -14.61
C ILE A 300 0.85 0.96 -14.87
N ALA A 301 1.58 0.56 -13.84
CA ALA A 301 2.91 -0.04 -13.93
C ALA A 301 3.03 -1.15 -12.89
N GLY A 302 3.66 -2.25 -13.25
CA GLY A 302 3.85 -3.40 -12.37
C GLY A 302 5.31 -3.58 -11.92
N LYS A 303 5.59 -4.68 -11.26
CA LYS A 303 6.94 -5.06 -10.81
C LYS A 303 7.93 -5.20 -11.95
N SER A 304 7.47 -5.54 -13.17
CA SER A 304 8.32 -5.66 -14.36
C SER A 304 9.02 -4.37 -14.78
N GLY A 305 8.56 -3.21 -14.28
CA GLY A 305 9.04 -1.90 -14.73
C GLY A 305 8.42 -1.44 -16.05
N GLN A 306 7.54 -2.23 -16.64
CA GLN A 306 6.76 -1.84 -17.80
C GLN A 306 5.49 -1.12 -17.38
N GLY A 307 5.26 0.07 -17.93
CA GLY A 307 4.02 0.83 -17.75
C GLY A 307 3.15 0.78 -18.99
N TYR A 308 1.84 1.06 -18.77
CA TYR A 308 0.82 1.11 -19.82
C TYR A 308 -0.08 2.33 -19.65
N LEU A 309 -0.36 3.00 -20.77
CA LEU A 309 -1.43 3.97 -20.91
C LEU A 309 -2.58 3.28 -21.63
N LEU A 310 -3.71 3.11 -20.98
CA LEU A 310 -4.89 2.41 -21.51
C LEU A 310 -5.98 3.42 -21.81
N ASP A 311 -6.73 3.21 -22.90
CA ASP A 311 -7.95 3.97 -23.14
C ASP A 311 -9.02 3.60 -22.08
N PRO A 312 -9.56 4.54 -21.30
CA PRO A 312 -10.52 4.23 -20.26
C PRO A 312 -11.84 3.61 -20.78
N ASN A 313 -12.18 3.79 -22.06
CA ASN A 313 -13.38 3.20 -22.66
C ASN A 313 -13.11 1.85 -23.35
N HIS A 314 -11.84 1.58 -23.70
CA HIS A 314 -11.40 0.38 -24.42
C HIS A 314 -10.00 -0.02 -23.91
N LEU A 315 -9.94 -0.71 -22.78
CA LEU A 315 -8.67 -1.05 -22.10
C LEU A 315 -7.68 -1.80 -23.00
N THR A 316 -8.16 -2.55 -23.99
CA THR A 316 -7.31 -3.22 -24.97
C THR A 316 -6.55 -2.25 -25.89
N THR A 317 -6.97 -0.98 -25.98
CA THR A 317 -6.21 0.09 -26.62
C THR A 317 -5.14 0.60 -25.67
N ALA A 318 -3.95 0.01 -25.75
CA ALA A 318 -2.86 0.20 -24.81
C ALA A 318 -1.58 0.72 -25.50
N THR A 319 -0.88 1.64 -24.86
CA THR A 319 0.48 2.05 -25.21
C THR A 319 1.43 1.73 -24.09
N ALA A 320 2.42 0.87 -24.36
CA ALA A 320 3.45 0.51 -23.41
C ALA A 320 4.55 1.59 -23.33
N PHE A 321 5.11 1.81 -22.14
CA PHE A 321 6.25 2.72 -21.94
C PHE A 321 7.19 2.22 -20.84
N PRO A 322 8.48 2.54 -20.88
CA PRO A 322 9.40 2.27 -19.78
C PRO A 322 9.01 3.12 -18.56
N ALA A 323 8.67 2.45 -17.46
CA ALA A 323 8.30 3.09 -16.20
C ALA A 323 9.31 2.75 -15.09
N CYS A 324 8.87 2.07 -14.06
CA CYS A 324 9.65 1.54 -12.94
C CYS A 324 8.89 0.39 -12.31
N ALA A 325 9.54 -0.42 -11.49
CA ALA A 325 8.83 -1.34 -10.60
C ALA A 325 8.02 -0.50 -9.60
N ALA A 326 6.69 -0.42 -9.80
CA ALA A 326 5.79 0.44 -9.05
C ALA A 326 4.91 -0.35 -8.07
N PHE A 327 4.61 0.26 -6.89
CA PHE A 327 3.86 -0.38 -5.82
C PHE A 327 2.89 0.59 -5.17
N GLY A 328 1.62 0.20 -5.05
CA GLY A 328 0.59 1.00 -4.40
C GLY A 328 -0.02 2.08 -5.28
N GLN A 329 -0.47 3.19 -4.69
CA GLN A 329 -1.22 4.23 -5.38
C GLN A 329 -0.31 5.36 -5.88
N ALA A 330 -0.51 5.76 -7.13
CA ALA A 330 0.11 6.94 -7.73
C ALA A 330 -0.74 8.19 -7.49
N ALA A 331 -0.12 9.38 -7.65
CA ALA A 331 -0.81 10.67 -7.66
C ALA A 331 -0.66 11.38 -9.00
N SER A 332 -1.48 12.42 -9.26
CA SER A 332 -1.39 13.23 -10.47
C SER A 332 -1.76 14.69 -10.26
N ALA A 333 -1.23 15.55 -11.13
CA ALA A 333 -1.58 16.96 -11.27
C ALA A 333 -1.68 17.31 -12.76
N GLY A 334 -2.89 17.40 -13.29
CA GLY A 334 -3.10 17.63 -14.72
C GLY A 334 -2.50 16.53 -15.58
N ASP A 335 -1.47 16.88 -16.37
CA ASP A 335 -0.75 15.96 -17.25
C ASP A 335 0.49 15.31 -16.61
N VAL A 336 0.80 15.64 -15.34
CA VAL A 336 1.92 15.05 -14.60
C VAL A 336 1.44 13.96 -13.66
N VAL A 337 2.10 12.81 -13.73
CA VAL A 337 1.85 11.67 -12.84
C VAL A 337 3.07 11.36 -11.99
N TYR A 338 2.84 10.96 -10.74
CA TYR A 338 3.87 10.63 -9.75
C TYR A 338 3.73 9.16 -9.39
N LEU A 339 4.66 8.33 -9.90
CA LEU A 339 4.62 6.88 -9.69
C LEU A 339 5.40 6.49 -8.42
N PRO A 340 4.83 5.62 -7.57
CA PRO A 340 5.49 5.09 -6.37
C PRO A 340 6.43 3.95 -6.74
N CYS A 341 7.64 4.30 -7.20
CA CYS A 341 8.63 3.30 -7.59
C CYS A 341 9.37 2.73 -6.38
N ALA A 342 9.83 1.48 -6.48
CA ALA A 342 10.60 0.81 -5.42
C ALA A 342 11.86 1.58 -5.00
N ASP A 343 12.48 2.30 -5.94
CA ASP A 343 13.69 3.10 -5.72
C ASP A 343 13.41 4.59 -5.42
N GLY A 344 12.12 4.97 -5.29
CA GLY A 344 11.69 6.33 -5.02
C GLY A 344 10.68 6.87 -6.05
N THR A 345 10.04 7.98 -5.74
CA THR A 345 9.00 8.57 -6.58
C THR A 345 9.57 9.09 -7.90
N ARG A 346 8.91 8.77 -9.01
CA ARG A 346 9.23 9.30 -10.35
C ARG A 346 8.07 10.09 -10.92
N ALA A 347 8.37 11.25 -11.47
CA ALA A 347 7.39 12.04 -12.19
C ALA A 347 7.54 11.86 -13.71
N PHE A 348 6.38 11.73 -14.36
CA PHE A 348 6.26 11.67 -15.80
C PHE A 348 5.23 12.68 -16.27
N ARG A 349 5.51 13.37 -17.39
CA ARG A 349 4.49 14.12 -18.12
C ARG A 349 3.90 13.26 -19.19
N ILE A 350 2.57 13.19 -19.22
CA ILE A 350 1.81 12.45 -20.25
C ILE A 350 1.33 13.43 -21.30
N SER A 351 1.85 13.30 -22.51
CA SER A 351 1.42 14.11 -23.66
C SER A 351 0.90 13.18 -24.76
N GLY A 352 -0.41 13.09 -24.88
CA GLY A 352 -1.06 12.05 -25.69
C GLY A 352 -0.63 10.67 -25.19
N THR A 353 -0.03 9.85 -26.06
CA THR A 353 0.47 8.52 -25.72
C THR A 353 1.98 8.48 -25.45
N GLN A 354 2.62 9.63 -25.19
CA GLN A 354 4.06 9.74 -25.00
C GLN A 354 4.42 10.22 -23.59
N PRO A 355 4.71 9.31 -22.65
CA PRO A 355 5.23 9.67 -21.33
C PRO A 355 6.69 10.18 -21.45
N THR A 356 6.95 11.29 -20.77
CA THR A 356 8.30 11.87 -20.67
C THR A 356 8.70 11.94 -19.20
N ALA A 357 9.81 11.29 -18.83
CA ALA A 357 10.35 11.37 -17.49
C ALA A 357 10.80 12.80 -17.16
N LEU A 358 10.43 13.32 -16.00
CA LEU A 358 10.76 14.65 -15.52
C LEU A 358 11.85 14.62 -14.45
N TRP A 359 11.61 13.89 -13.35
CA TRP A 359 12.52 13.79 -12.22
C TRP A 359 12.35 12.49 -11.46
N HIS A 360 13.31 12.17 -10.58
CA HIS A 360 13.33 11.04 -9.70
C HIS A 360 13.79 11.48 -8.30
N ALA A 361 12.97 11.25 -7.29
CA ALA A 361 13.28 11.49 -5.88
C ALA A 361 13.58 10.15 -5.19
N ALA A 362 14.86 9.80 -5.12
CA ALA A 362 15.31 8.54 -4.49
C ALA A 362 14.90 8.46 -3.03
N LYS A 363 14.61 7.24 -2.52
CA LYS A 363 14.13 6.94 -1.17
C LYS A 363 12.71 7.42 -0.81
N ALA A 364 12.08 8.27 -1.59
CA ALA A 364 10.66 8.61 -1.45
C ALA A 364 9.82 7.48 -2.05
N ASN A 365 9.83 6.30 -1.42
CA ASN A 365 9.31 5.03 -1.96
C ASN A 365 7.89 4.69 -1.52
N GLY A 366 7.26 5.54 -0.70
CA GLY A 366 5.86 5.39 -0.31
C GLY A 366 4.88 5.87 -1.37
N GLN A 367 3.59 5.77 -1.06
CA GLN A 367 2.52 6.24 -1.93
C GLN A 367 2.44 7.78 -1.90
N PRO A 368 2.58 8.46 -3.05
CA PRO A 368 2.55 9.92 -3.10
C PRO A 368 1.12 10.45 -2.94
N VAL A 369 0.99 11.52 -2.16
CA VAL A 369 -0.25 12.30 -2.02
C VAL A 369 0.04 13.75 -2.33
N LEU A 370 -0.63 14.29 -3.35
CA LEU A 370 -0.49 15.69 -3.73
C LEU A 370 -1.58 16.52 -3.03
N ASP A 371 -1.14 17.52 -2.26
CA ASP A 371 -2.03 18.47 -1.61
C ASP A 371 -1.34 19.83 -1.46
N ASP A 372 -2.09 20.92 -1.68
CA ASP A 372 -1.66 22.31 -1.55
C ASP A 372 -0.25 22.59 -2.10
N GLY A 373 0.01 22.09 -3.32
CA GLY A 373 1.29 22.30 -4.02
C GLY A 373 2.48 21.56 -3.44
N ARG A 374 2.27 20.59 -2.55
CA ARG A 374 3.28 19.69 -1.98
C ARG A 374 2.96 18.25 -2.31
N LEU A 375 4.00 17.47 -2.60
CA LEU A 375 3.88 16.03 -2.78
C LEU A 375 4.38 15.33 -1.51
N TRP A 376 3.46 14.79 -0.72
CA TRP A 376 3.75 14.07 0.50
C TRP A 376 4.05 12.61 0.18
N VAL A 377 5.19 12.11 0.64
CA VAL A 377 5.64 10.72 0.40
C VAL A 377 6.38 10.22 1.62
N THR A 378 6.29 8.93 1.91
CA THR A 378 7.08 8.31 2.97
C THR A 378 8.41 7.74 2.44
N ASP A 379 9.44 7.81 3.27
CA ASP A 379 10.62 6.95 3.22
C ASP A 379 10.39 5.88 4.28
N GLY A 380 9.88 4.71 3.85
CA GLY A 380 9.44 3.64 4.76
C GLY A 380 10.60 3.03 5.54
N ASP A 381 11.77 2.95 4.95
CA ASP A 381 12.97 2.35 5.55
C ASP A 381 13.51 3.21 6.71
N ASP A 382 13.51 4.52 6.52
CA ASP A 382 14.03 5.48 7.51
C ASP A 382 12.95 5.99 8.49
N GLY A 383 11.66 5.62 8.32
CA GLY A 383 10.54 6.08 9.15
C GLY A 383 10.31 7.58 9.07
N VAL A 384 10.28 8.12 7.86
CA VAL A 384 10.25 9.55 7.56
C VAL A 384 9.11 9.90 6.63
N LEU A 385 8.44 11.02 6.93
CA LEU A 385 7.55 11.72 6.00
C LEU A 385 8.33 12.82 5.28
N LEU A 386 8.25 12.84 3.97
CA LEU A 386 8.88 13.82 3.08
C LEU A 386 7.82 14.72 2.46
N ALA A 387 8.09 16.02 2.36
CA ALA A 387 7.40 16.90 1.42
C ALA A 387 8.35 17.17 0.25
N LEU A 388 7.88 16.93 -0.96
CA LEU A 388 8.62 17.20 -2.19
C LEU A 388 7.95 18.35 -2.94
N ASP A 389 8.77 19.14 -3.63
CA ASP A 389 8.30 20.06 -4.67
C ASP A 389 7.82 19.23 -5.87
N PRO A 390 6.55 19.29 -6.26
CA PRO A 390 6.01 18.46 -7.32
C PRO A 390 6.59 18.77 -8.73
N ALA A 391 7.16 19.97 -8.92
CA ALA A 391 7.75 20.36 -10.21
C ALA A 391 9.17 19.80 -10.38
N THR A 392 9.93 19.65 -9.30
CA THR A 392 11.37 19.32 -9.34
C THR A 392 11.74 18.03 -8.62
N GLY A 393 10.87 17.49 -7.77
CA GLY A 393 11.17 16.36 -6.87
C GLY A 393 12.10 16.71 -5.71
N ALA A 394 12.46 17.99 -5.54
CA ALA A 394 13.31 18.42 -4.44
C ALA A 394 12.62 18.28 -3.09
N THR A 395 13.30 17.71 -2.11
CA THR A 395 12.78 17.61 -0.73
C THR A 395 12.72 18.99 -0.10
N THR A 396 11.53 19.44 0.28
CA THR A 396 11.29 20.73 0.96
C THR A 396 11.13 20.57 2.46
N ALA A 397 10.68 19.40 2.93
CA ALA A 397 10.65 19.05 4.35
C ALA A 397 10.93 17.56 4.55
N ARG A 398 11.55 17.24 5.71
CA ARG A 398 11.85 15.87 6.15
C ARG A 398 11.51 15.74 7.64
N VAL A 399 10.62 14.82 7.98
CA VAL A 399 10.06 14.69 9.32
C VAL A 399 10.14 13.25 9.79
N SER A 400 10.85 12.97 10.88
CA SER A 400 10.88 11.65 11.48
C SER A 400 9.57 11.36 12.20
N VAL A 401 8.87 10.29 11.79
CA VAL A 401 7.55 9.91 12.30
C VAL A 401 7.57 8.59 13.08
N GLY A 402 8.68 7.85 13.05
CA GLY A 402 8.83 6.55 13.68
C GLY A 402 8.66 5.40 12.69
N ALA A 403 8.61 4.17 13.22
CA ALA A 403 8.47 2.98 12.38
C ALA A 403 7.16 3.00 11.59
N LEU A 404 7.27 2.80 10.29
CA LEU A 404 6.15 2.81 9.36
C LEU A 404 5.77 1.40 8.93
N PRO A 405 4.48 1.10 8.78
CA PRO A 405 4.06 -0.12 8.09
C PRO A 405 4.36 0.00 6.59
N HIS A 406 4.45 -1.13 5.90
CA HIS A 406 4.56 -1.13 4.45
C HIS A 406 3.37 -0.38 3.82
N PHE A 407 3.65 0.53 2.88
CA PHE A 407 2.69 1.34 2.17
C PHE A 407 1.96 2.39 3.03
N ALA A 408 2.56 2.81 4.14
CA ALA A 408 2.02 3.92 4.91
C ALA A 408 1.75 5.14 4.02
N THR A 409 0.50 5.58 3.99
CA THR A 409 0.03 6.66 3.12
C THR A 409 -0.48 7.82 3.96
N PRO A 410 -0.01 9.05 3.73
CA PRO A 410 -0.46 10.20 4.47
C PRO A 410 -1.86 10.65 4.05
N THR A 411 -2.60 11.25 5.00
CA THR A 411 -3.84 11.98 4.76
C THR A 411 -3.63 13.43 5.19
N VAL A 412 -3.88 14.36 4.30
CA VAL A 412 -3.76 15.79 4.60
C VAL A 412 -5.12 16.35 4.97
N VAL A 413 -5.19 17.03 6.12
CA VAL A 413 -6.42 17.65 6.65
C VAL A 413 -6.07 19.03 7.16
N GLY A 414 -6.45 20.06 6.40
CA GLY A 414 -6.05 21.44 6.67
C GLY A 414 -4.53 21.61 6.67
N ASP A 415 -3.97 22.08 7.78
CA ASP A 415 -2.52 22.23 7.98
C ASP A 415 -1.83 21.01 8.62
N LYS A 416 -2.52 19.89 8.72
CA LYS A 416 -2.05 18.66 9.36
C LYS A 416 -1.91 17.51 8.36
N VAL A 417 -0.89 16.67 8.60
CA VAL A 417 -0.73 15.39 7.89
C VAL A 417 -0.85 14.27 8.91
N PHE A 418 -1.80 13.39 8.72
CA PHE A 418 -2.04 12.19 9.52
C PHE A 418 -1.43 10.98 8.81
N LEU A 419 -0.66 10.18 9.54
CA LEU A 419 0.04 9.03 8.98
C LEU A 419 -0.02 7.86 9.94
N GLY A 420 -0.50 6.71 9.45
CA GLY A 420 -0.45 5.45 10.20
C GLY A 420 0.99 5.02 10.48
N THR A 421 1.24 4.54 11.69
CA THR A 421 2.55 4.03 12.16
C THR A 421 2.39 2.68 12.83
N MET A 422 3.51 2.02 13.16
CA MET A 422 3.51 0.76 13.92
C MET A 422 3.01 0.92 15.38
N GLU A 423 2.87 2.16 15.88
CA GLU A 423 2.44 2.47 17.25
C GLU A 423 1.09 3.23 17.31
N GLY A 424 0.46 3.49 16.16
CA GLY A 424 -0.76 4.27 16.06
C GLY A 424 -0.70 5.30 14.94
N VAL A 425 -0.82 6.61 15.24
CA VAL A 425 -0.86 7.70 14.24
C VAL A 425 0.14 8.79 14.58
N ALA A 426 0.94 9.20 13.60
CA ALA A 426 1.71 10.44 13.66
C ALA A 426 0.89 11.59 13.07
N VAL A 427 0.87 12.73 13.77
CA VAL A 427 0.25 13.97 13.30
C VAL A 427 1.34 15.01 13.11
N VAL A 428 1.54 15.42 11.87
CA VAL A 428 2.58 16.37 11.48
C VAL A 428 1.93 17.70 11.15
N SER A 429 2.33 18.77 11.85
CA SER A 429 1.95 20.13 11.46
C SER A 429 2.91 20.60 10.38
N ALA A 430 2.41 20.75 9.15
CA ALA A 430 3.17 21.39 8.09
C ALA A 430 3.23 22.88 8.39
N GLY A 431 4.38 23.38 8.82
CA GLY A 431 4.57 24.84 8.94
C GLY A 431 4.29 25.51 7.59
N THR A 432 3.38 26.49 7.58
CA THR A 432 3.07 27.33 6.41
C THR A 432 4.26 28.18 6.03
#